data_8be0afa7992f0f3f32e84870c70714a5
#
_entry.id   8be0afa7992f0f3f32e84870c70714a5
#
_cell.length_a   1.000
_cell.length_b   1.000
_cell.length_c   1.000
_cell.angle_alpha   90.00
_cell.angle_beta   90.00
_cell.angle_gamma   90.00
#
_symmetry.space_group_name_H-M   'P 1'
#
loop_
_entity.id
_entity.type
_entity.pdbx_description
1 polymer ?
#
loop_
_entity_poly.entity_id
_entity_poly.type
_entity_poly.pdbx_seq_one_letter_code
_entity_poly.pdbx_strand_id
1 'polypeptide(L)'
;MIINPSSYTSAIPVALNDDINIPGPEVRKSGTTTSLTNNKLVDTNGNFLQTLDAKGNVTNQGVSVGQIVYNMAAMNTTAWLGPEAAVVTAVDSDTQLSLSANIFPVTGAPSTTQQYKIYDANKAKPKGAIIMVGDNQAGNNTKSDIFVKTIDGQDVLIQGVAPGETLDIVVQRVMVGSAATTGAPSTLTTAEKITAFI
;
A
#
# COMPACT_ATOMS: atom_id res chain seq x y z
N MET A 1 23.59 -13.59 5.94
CA MET A 1 22.55 -13.93 6.93
C MET A 1 21.48 -14.70 6.17
N ILE A 2 21.27 -15.99 6.45
CA ILE A 2 20.21 -16.74 5.79
C ILE A 2 18.90 -16.34 6.47
N ILE A 3 18.06 -15.60 5.76
CA ILE A 3 16.74 -15.21 6.25
C ILE A 3 15.85 -16.45 6.06
N ASN A 4 15.38 -17.02 7.15
CA ASN A 4 14.50 -18.19 7.11
C ASN A 4 13.07 -17.72 6.81
N PRO A 5 12.49 -18.05 5.63
CA PRO A 5 11.12 -17.64 5.27
C PRO A 5 10.05 -18.12 6.26
N SER A 6 10.32 -19.17 7.03
CA SER A 6 9.38 -19.69 8.02
C SER A 6 9.15 -18.78 9.24
N SER A 7 9.91 -17.70 9.37
CA SER A 7 9.68 -16.68 10.44
C SER A 7 8.64 -15.63 10.08
N TYR A 8 8.20 -15.57 8.82
CA TYR A 8 7.19 -14.63 8.36
C TYR A 8 5.80 -15.26 8.48
N THR A 9 4.90 -14.55 9.14
CA THR A 9 3.55 -15.07 9.47
C THR A 9 2.46 -14.54 8.55
N SER A 10 2.76 -13.52 7.74
CA SER A 10 1.77 -12.86 6.92
C SER A 10 2.35 -12.37 5.59
N ALA A 11 1.53 -12.39 4.55
CA ALA A 11 1.83 -11.84 3.24
C ALA A 11 0.80 -10.77 2.90
N ILE A 12 1.27 -9.60 2.49
CA ILE A 12 0.41 -8.48 2.07
C ILE A 12 0.87 -7.94 0.72
N PRO A 13 -0.06 -7.45 -0.12
CA PRO A 13 0.32 -6.74 -1.31
C PRO A 13 1.03 -5.43 -0.95
N VAL A 14 1.98 -5.00 -1.76
CA VAL A 14 2.72 -3.75 -1.55
C VAL A 14 2.21 -2.70 -2.52
N ALA A 15 1.74 -1.58 -1.98
CA ALA A 15 1.49 -0.37 -2.75
C ALA A 15 2.79 0.39 -2.99
N LEU A 16 3.02 0.82 -4.22
CA LEU A 16 4.15 1.68 -4.55
C LEU A 16 3.89 3.09 -3.99
N ASN A 17 4.79 3.58 -3.14
CA ASN A 17 4.67 4.90 -2.56
C ASN A 17 6.01 5.40 -2.03
N ASP A 18 6.34 6.68 -2.29
CA ASP A 18 7.60 7.28 -1.86
C ASP A 18 7.60 7.70 -0.39
N ASP A 19 6.43 7.84 0.24
CA ASP A 19 6.27 8.38 1.59
C ASP A 19 5.72 7.38 2.60
N ILE A 20 5.01 6.33 2.16
CA ILE A 20 4.29 5.39 3.02
C ILE A 20 5.06 4.08 3.14
N ASN A 21 5.39 3.70 4.37
CA ASN A 21 6.03 2.42 4.65
C ASN A 21 5.04 1.27 4.48
N ILE A 22 5.56 0.06 4.21
CA ILE A 22 4.77 -1.16 4.22
C ILE A 22 4.08 -1.28 5.58
N PRO A 23 2.73 -1.38 5.63
CA PRO A 23 2.00 -1.43 6.90
C PRO A 23 2.20 -2.78 7.62
N GLY A 24 1.72 -2.85 8.85
CA GLY A 24 1.56 -4.13 9.55
C GLY A 24 0.53 -5.03 8.85
N PRO A 25 0.57 -6.36 9.10
CA PRO A 25 -0.27 -7.33 8.39
C PRO A 25 -1.75 -7.26 8.76
N GLU A 26 -2.09 -6.57 9.84
CA GLU A 26 -3.45 -6.57 10.37
C GLU A 26 -4.37 -5.63 9.59
N VAL A 27 -5.37 -6.23 8.94
CA VAL A 27 -6.44 -5.48 8.27
C VAL A 27 -7.46 -5.03 9.30
N ARG A 28 -7.62 -3.73 9.47
CA ARG A 28 -8.61 -3.14 10.39
C ARG A 28 -10.00 -3.08 9.78
N LYS A 29 -10.07 -2.70 8.52
CA LYS A 29 -11.31 -2.60 7.76
C LYS A 29 -11.07 -2.97 6.31
N SER A 30 -12.11 -3.48 5.68
CA SER A 30 -12.17 -3.65 4.23
C SER A 30 -13.59 -3.37 3.75
N GLY A 31 -13.70 -2.89 2.52
CA GLY A 31 -14.99 -2.55 1.94
C GLY A 31 -14.87 -2.13 0.49
N THR A 32 -15.91 -1.47 0.02
CA THR A 32 -15.99 -0.93 -1.35
C THR A 32 -16.54 0.48 -1.27
N THR A 33 -15.89 1.43 -1.95
CA THR A 33 -16.37 2.81 -2.00
C THR A 33 -17.78 2.86 -2.60
N THR A 34 -18.65 3.66 -2.03
CA THR A 34 -20.01 3.89 -2.54
C THR A 34 -20.08 5.15 -3.40
N SER A 35 -19.10 6.04 -3.29
CA SER A 35 -18.89 7.15 -4.20
C SER A 35 -17.40 7.49 -4.28
N LEU A 36 -17.02 8.15 -5.38
CA LEU A 36 -15.65 8.64 -5.59
C LEU A 36 -15.61 10.13 -5.28
N THR A 37 -14.69 10.52 -4.43
CA THR A 37 -14.46 11.91 -4.05
C THR A 37 -12.97 12.13 -3.85
N ASN A 38 -12.41 13.17 -4.45
CA ASN A 38 -10.98 13.46 -4.36
C ASN A 38 -10.52 13.59 -2.89
N ASN A 39 -9.44 12.92 -2.56
CA ASN A 39 -8.85 12.87 -1.22
C ASN A 39 -9.79 12.34 -0.12
N LYS A 40 -10.80 11.57 -0.49
CA LYS A 40 -11.74 10.97 0.45
C LYS A 40 -11.91 9.47 0.15
N LEU A 41 -12.19 8.70 1.21
CA LEU A 41 -12.80 7.40 1.11
C LEU A 41 -14.24 7.56 1.59
N VAL A 42 -15.21 7.23 0.73
CA VAL A 42 -16.64 7.27 1.04
C VAL A 42 -17.25 5.89 0.88
N ASP A 43 -17.77 5.36 1.98
CA ASP A 43 -18.45 4.07 2.03
C ASP A 43 -19.63 4.16 3.01
N THR A 44 -20.86 4.06 2.51
CA THR A 44 -22.09 4.14 3.36
C THR A 44 -22.17 3.01 4.39
N ASN A 45 -21.40 1.93 4.20
CA ASN A 45 -21.31 0.81 5.13
C ASN A 45 -19.97 0.79 5.91
N GLY A 46 -19.21 1.88 5.85
CA GLY A 46 -17.84 1.96 6.37
C GLY A 46 -17.75 1.71 7.87
N ASN A 47 -18.69 2.21 8.66
CA ASN A 47 -18.67 2.12 10.12
C ASN A 47 -17.30 2.58 10.67
N PHE A 48 -16.83 3.76 10.24
CA PHE A 48 -15.49 4.25 10.54
C PHE A 48 -15.33 4.80 11.94
N LEU A 49 -16.44 5.17 12.61
CA LEU A 49 -16.40 5.64 13.98
C LEU A 49 -16.31 4.48 14.98
N GLN A 50 -15.61 4.71 16.06
CA GLN A 50 -15.63 3.78 17.19
C GLN A 50 -17.01 3.80 17.84
N THR A 51 -17.55 2.62 18.13
CA THR A 51 -18.80 2.46 18.88
C THR A 51 -18.60 1.67 20.17
N LEU A 52 -19.34 2.05 21.20
CA LEU A 52 -19.32 1.40 22.49
C LEU A 52 -20.73 0.85 22.81
N ASP A 53 -20.79 -0.25 23.56
CA ASP A 53 -22.05 -0.74 24.15
C ASP A 53 -22.47 0.11 25.39
N ALA A 54 -23.63 -0.20 25.95
CA ALA A 54 -24.13 0.48 27.13
C ALA A 54 -23.25 0.30 28.39
N LYS A 55 -22.30 -0.64 28.36
CA LYS A 55 -21.35 -0.89 29.45
C LYS A 55 -19.99 -0.23 29.19
N GLY A 56 -19.83 0.46 28.06
CA GLY A 56 -18.57 1.10 27.67
C GLY A 56 -17.57 0.18 26.98
N ASN A 57 -17.95 -1.05 26.61
CA ASN A 57 -17.07 -1.93 25.85
C ASN A 57 -17.08 -1.54 24.37
N VAL A 58 -15.92 -1.63 23.72
CA VAL A 58 -15.79 -1.36 22.29
C VAL A 58 -16.48 -2.45 21.49
N THR A 59 -17.52 -2.10 20.75
CA THR A 59 -18.25 -2.98 19.81
C THR A 59 -17.76 -2.85 18.38
N ASN A 60 -17.23 -1.66 18.02
CA ASN A 60 -16.50 -1.41 16.78
C ASN A 60 -15.29 -0.52 17.07
N GLN A 61 -14.11 -0.96 16.72
CA GLN A 61 -12.89 -0.16 16.97
C GLN A 61 -12.81 1.09 16.09
N GLY A 62 -13.56 1.14 15.00
CA GLY A 62 -13.49 2.22 14.05
C GLY A 62 -12.14 2.32 13.34
N VAL A 63 -11.92 3.48 12.73
CA VAL A 63 -10.69 3.85 12.04
C VAL A 63 -10.03 5.02 12.78
N SER A 64 -8.71 5.08 12.75
CA SER A 64 -7.94 6.13 13.41
C SER A 64 -7.07 6.89 12.42
N VAL A 65 -6.82 8.16 12.71
CA VAL A 65 -5.83 8.98 12.00
C VAL A 65 -4.46 8.29 12.03
N GLY A 66 -3.76 8.29 10.91
CA GLY A 66 -2.47 7.64 10.73
C GLY A 66 -2.54 6.20 10.23
N GLN A 67 -3.73 5.58 10.15
CA GLN A 67 -3.89 4.29 9.47
C GLN A 67 -3.72 4.44 7.96
N ILE A 68 -3.35 3.34 7.29
CA ILE A 68 -3.01 3.34 5.87
C ILE A 68 -4.14 2.68 5.10
N VAL A 69 -4.66 3.40 4.10
CA VAL A 69 -5.68 2.91 3.17
C VAL A 69 -5.02 2.50 1.87
N TYR A 70 -5.31 1.29 1.41
CA TYR A 70 -4.94 0.78 0.10
C TYR A 70 -6.14 0.76 -0.83
N ASN A 71 -5.97 1.27 -2.06
CA ASN A 71 -6.92 1.08 -3.14
C ASN A 71 -6.60 -0.24 -3.85
N MET A 72 -7.34 -1.30 -3.53
CA MET A 72 -7.11 -2.64 -4.07
C MET A 72 -7.47 -2.74 -5.57
N ALA A 73 -8.34 -1.86 -6.07
CA ALA A 73 -8.69 -1.82 -7.49
C ALA A 73 -7.54 -1.19 -8.31
N ALA A 74 -6.91 -0.14 -7.79
CA ALA A 74 -5.75 0.49 -8.42
C ALA A 74 -4.56 -0.47 -8.50
N MET A 75 -4.27 -1.20 -7.43
CA MET A 75 -3.18 -2.18 -7.35
C MET A 75 -3.33 -3.37 -8.31
N ASN A 76 -4.51 -3.61 -8.84
CA ASN A 76 -4.81 -4.72 -9.76
C ASN A 76 -4.95 -4.28 -11.23
N THR A 77 -4.60 -3.05 -11.56
CA THR A 77 -4.73 -2.52 -12.92
C THR A 77 -3.53 -1.68 -13.34
N THR A 78 -3.03 -1.95 -14.54
CA THR A 78 -1.97 -1.15 -15.18
C THR A 78 -2.47 0.22 -15.69
N ALA A 79 -3.78 0.42 -15.74
CA ALA A 79 -4.39 1.66 -16.22
C ALA A 79 -4.31 2.81 -15.19
N TRP A 80 -4.02 2.49 -13.93
CA TRP A 80 -3.91 3.49 -12.88
C TRP A 80 -2.45 3.94 -12.69
N LEU A 81 -2.19 5.20 -12.91
CA LEU A 81 -0.86 5.82 -12.74
C LEU A 81 -0.77 6.72 -11.49
N GLY A 82 -1.79 6.69 -10.63
CA GLY A 82 -1.84 7.48 -9.40
C GLY A 82 -1.34 6.71 -8.18
N PRO A 83 -1.31 7.36 -7.02
CA PRO A 83 -0.95 6.69 -5.77
C PRO A 83 -1.97 5.60 -5.42
N GLU A 84 -1.50 4.47 -4.92
CA GLU A 84 -2.31 3.31 -4.55
C GLU A 84 -2.60 3.26 -3.05
N ALA A 85 -1.88 4.06 -2.26
CA ALA A 85 -2.01 4.13 -0.82
C ALA A 85 -2.09 5.56 -0.33
N ALA A 86 -2.80 5.77 0.76
CA ALA A 86 -2.89 7.06 1.46
C ALA A 86 -3.00 6.85 2.97
N VAL A 87 -2.60 7.86 3.73
CA VAL A 87 -2.77 7.90 5.19
C VAL A 87 -4.12 8.55 5.51
N VAL A 88 -4.85 8.02 6.49
CA VAL A 88 -6.04 8.66 7.05
C VAL A 88 -5.62 9.93 7.80
N THR A 89 -6.08 11.09 7.35
CA THR A 89 -5.79 12.39 7.96
C THR A 89 -6.91 12.87 8.89
N ALA A 90 -8.15 12.43 8.64
CA ALA A 90 -9.29 12.66 9.54
C ALA A 90 -10.34 11.57 9.37
N VAL A 91 -11.09 11.28 10.44
CA VAL A 91 -12.33 10.51 10.40
C VAL A 91 -13.46 11.52 10.42
N ASP A 92 -14.04 11.80 9.24
CA ASP A 92 -15.02 12.87 9.08
C ASP A 92 -16.40 12.43 9.60
N SER A 93 -16.73 11.17 9.40
CA SER A 93 -18.01 10.57 9.85
C SER A 93 -17.88 9.04 9.86
N ASP A 94 -18.99 8.38 10.19
CA ASP A 94 -19.08 6.91 10.13
C ASP A 94 -18.95 6.34 8.70
N THR A 95 -19.15 7.18 7.70
CA THR A 95 -19.15 6.81 6.29
C THR A 95 -18.07 7.50 5.45
N GLN A 96 -17.23 8.35 6.05
CA GLN A 96 -16.25 9.14 5.32
C GLN A 96 -14.95 9.36 6.08
N LEU A 97 -13.84 9.17 5.35
CA LEU A 97 -12.47 9.48 5.80
C LEU A 97 -11.83 10.51 4.89
N SER A 98 -11.03 11.41 5.46
CA SER A 98 -10.09 12.25 4.72
C SER A 98 -8.75 11.54 4.54
N LEU A 99 -8.14 11.68 3.37
CA LEU A 99 -6.91 10.99 2.98
C LEU A 99 -5.81 11.98 2.60
N SER A 100 -4.55 11.57 2.83
CA SER A 100 -3.36 12.36 2.47
C SER A 100 -3.11 12.46 0.96
N ALA A 101 -3.66 11.54 0.18
CA ALA A 101 -3.51 11.48 -1.28
C ALA A 101 -4.82 11.06 -1.95
N ASN A 102 -4.95 11.42 -3.23
CA ASN A 102 -6.13 11.09 -4.01
C ASN A 102 -6.00 9.69 -4.62
N ILE A 103 -6.33 8.67 -3.84
CA ILE A 103 -6.33 7.27 -4.29
C ILE A 103 -7.69 6.80 -4.84
N PHE A 104 -8.75 7.59 -4.66
CA PHE A 104 -10.11 7.34 -5.18
C PHE A 104 -10.60 8.54 -6.02
N PRO A 105 -9.94 8.84 -7.15
CA PRO A 105 -10.26 10.04 -7.93
C PRO A 105 -11.62 9.91 -8.64
N VAL A 106 -12.27 11.05 -8.83
CA VAL A 106 -13.52 11.15 -9.59
C VAL A 106 -13.27 10.91 -11.08
N THR A 107 -12.09 11.29 -11.59
CA THR A 107 -11.71 11.18 -13.01
C THR A 107 -10.53 10.23 -13.17
N GLY A 108 -10.59 9.36 -14.16
CA GLY A 108 -9.52 8.38 -14.44
C GLY A 108 -9.53 7.16 -13.49
N ALA A 109 -10.58 7.00 -12.70
CA ALA A 109 -10.74 5.84 -11.84
C ALA A 109 -10.89 4.54 -12.65
N PRO A 110 -10.33 3.42 -12.16
CA PRO A 110 -10.49 2.12 -12.82
C PRO A 110 -11.94 1.62 -12.82
N SER A 111 -12.76 2.07 -11.87
CA SER A 111 -14.20 1.77 -11.79
C SER A 111 -14.92 2.80 -10.93
N THR A 112 -16.27 2.83 -11.01
CA THR A 112 -17.12 3.71 -10.19
C THR A 112 -17.18 3.30 -8.72
N THR A 113 -16.86 2.03 -8.42
CA THR A 113 -16.72 1.49 -7.07
C THR A 113 -15.38 0.79 -6.97
N GLN A 114 -14.66 1.00 -5.87
CA GLN A 114 -13.30 0.51 -5.71
C GLN A 114 -13.15 -0.18 -4.36
N GLN A 115 -12.59 -1.38 -4.37
CA GLN A 115 -12.28 -2.12 -3.15
C GLN A 115 -11.13 -1.44 -2.40
N TYR A 116 -11.23 -1.40 -1.07
CA TYR A 116 -10.19 -0.89 -0.21
C TYR A 116 -9.89 -1.81 0.97
N LYS A 117 -8.68 -1.66 1.52
CA LYS A 117 -8.30 -2.21 2.82
C LYS A 117 -7.63 -1.12 3.65
N ILE A 118 -7.91 -1.13 4.93
CA ILE A 118 -7.30 -0.21 5.91
C ILE A 118 -6.42 -1.04 6.83
N TYR A 119 -5.17 -0.65 6.95
CA TYR A 119 -4.16 -1.30 7.79
C TYR A 119 -3.73 -0.37 8.92
N ASP A 120 -3.32 -0.96 10.04
CA ASP A 120 -2.60 -0.18 11.03
C ASP A 120 -1.28 0.32 10.46
N ALA A 121 -0.97 1.59 10.72
CA ALA A 121 0.38 2.07 10.54
C ALA A 121 1.29 1.22 11.43
N ASN A 122 2.37 0.70 10.85
CA ASN A 122 3.34 -0.07 11.61
C ASN A 122 4.02 0.84 12.64
N LYS A 123 3.42 0.95 13.83
CA LYS A 123 3.89 1.82 14.93
C LYS A 123 5.08 1.21 15.69
N ALA A 124 5.27 -0.09 15.62
CA ALA A 124 6.51 -0.71 16.04
C ALA A 124 7.59 -0.31 15.03
N LYS A 125 8.82 -0.06 15.51
CA LYS A 125 9.98 0.13 14.60
C LYS A 125 9.79 -0.80 13.43
N PRO A 126 9.77 -0.31 12.19
CA PRO A 126 9.47 -1.15 11.05
C PRO A 126 10.45 -2.31 11.09
N LYS A 127 9.94 -3.51 11.34
CA LYS A 127 10.78 -4.72 11.25
C LYS A 127 11.25 -4.91 9.82
N GLY A 128 10.70 -4.08 8.92
CA GLY A 128 10.84 -4.23 7.49
C GLY A 128 10.12 -5.47 6.99
N ALA A 129 10.15 -5.67 5.70
CA ALA A 129 9.59 -6.84 5.04
C ALA A 129 10.59 -7.40 4.05
N ILE A 130 10.54 -8.70 3.81
CA ILE A 130 11.12 -9.30 2.60
C ILE A 130 10.06 -9.16 1.52
N ILE A 131 10.47 -8.81 0.31
CA ILE A 131 9.56 -8.67 -0.81
C ILE A 131 9.81 -9.76 -1.87
N MET A 132 8.74 -10.27 -2.43
CA MET A 132 8.71 -11.08 -3.63
C MET A 132 8.16 -10.25 -4.78
N VAL A 133 8.84 -10.28 -5.89
CA VAL A 133 8.48 -9.52 -7.08
C VAL A 133 7.52 -10.34 -7.92
N GLY A 134 6.41 -9.73 -8.32
CA GLY A 134 5.47 -10.33 -9.26
C GLY A 134 5.91 -10.15 -10.71
N ASP A 135 4.96 -9.85 -11.57
CA ASP A 135 5.21 -9.59 -12.99
C ASP A 135 5.66 -8.13 -13.21
N ASN A 136 6.13 -7.81 -14.39
CA ASN A 136 6.38 -6.43 -14.77
C ASN A 136 5.14 -5.81 -15.45
N GLN A 137 5.14 -4.47 -15.57
CA GLN A 137 4.04 -3.71 -16.21
C GLN A 137 3.70 -4.16 -17.64
N ALA A 138 4.63 -4.78 -18.34
CA ALA A 138 4.42 -5.24 -19.71
C ALA A 138 3.75 -6.63 -19.79
N GLY A 139 3.54 -7.32 -18.66
CA GLY A 139 2.96 -8.66 -18.62
C GLY A 139 3.78 -9.73 -19.35
N ASN A 140 5.07 -9.49 -19.58
CA ASN A 140 5.91 -10.26 -20.49
C ASN A 140 6.89 -11.20 -19.78
N ASN A 141 6.70 -11.48 -18.51
CA ASN A 141 7.62 -12.33 -17.73
C ASN A 141 9.09 -11.84 -17.81
N THR A 142 9.27 -10.54 -18.04
CA THR A 142 10.58 -9.90 -18.15
C THR A 142 11.05 -9.40 -16.79
N LYS A 143 12.36 -9.23 -16.66
CA LYS A 143 12.96 -8.69 -15.45
C LYS A 143 12.49 -7.26 -15.19
N SER A 144 12.34 -6.92 -13.92
CA SER A 144 11.89 -5.62 -13.44
C SER A 144 12.96 -4.92 -12.62
N ASP A 145 12.90 -3.61 -12.57
CA ASP A 145 13.69 -2.81 -11.64
C ASP A 145 12.80 -2.41 -10.45
N ILE A 146 13.39 -2.38 -9.26
CA ILE A 146 12.69 -2.04 -8.02
C ILE A 146 13.50 -1.03 -7.25
N PHE A 147 12.86 0.09 -6.93
CA PHE A 147 13.43 1.12 -6.09
C PHE A 147 12.87 1.00 -4.68
N VAL A 148 13.74 0.75 -3.71
CA VAL A 148 13.34 0.46 -2.33
C VAL A 148 14.03 1.38 -1.33
N LYS A 149 13.37 1.63 -0.21
CA LYS A 149 14.00 2.14 1.00
C LYS A 149 14.23 0.99 1.97
N THR A 150 15.48 0.79 2.36
CA THR A 150 15.86 -0.24 3.34
C THR A 150 15.44 0.18 4.76
N ILE A 151 15.45 -0.78 5.69
CA ILE A 151 15.19 -0.51 7.10
C ILE A 151 16.19 0.49 7.71
N ASP A 152 17.39 0.57 7.17
CA ASP A 152 18.43 1.52 7.60
C ASP A 152 18.28 2.90 6.94
N GLY A 153 17.21 3.08 6.14
CA GLY A 153 16.88 4.34 5.49
C GLY A 153 17.62 4.63 4.20
N GLN A 154 18.34 3.67 3.64
CA GLN A 154 19.06 3.81 2.37
C GLN A 154 18.10 3.60 1.18
N ASP A 155 18.26 4.43 0.15
CA ASP A 155 17.54 4.29 -1.11
C ASP A 155 18.38 3.43 -2.07
N VAL A 156 17.82 2.29 -2.51
CA VAL A 156 18.52 1.29 -3.30
C VAL A 156 17.71 0.94 -4.54
N LEU A 157 18.33 1.04 -5.71
CA LEU A 157 17.78 0.52 -6.96
C LEU A 157 18.32 -0.91 -7.18
N ILE A 158 17.41 -1.88 -7.26
CA ILE A 158 17.72 -3.27 -7.58
C ILE A 158 17.24 -3.53 -8.99
N GLN A 159 18.18 -3.86 -9.87
CA GLN A 159 17.89 -4.01 -11.30
C GLN A 159 17.81 -5.48 -11.73
N GLY A 160 16.94 -5.73 -12.68
CA GLY A 160 16.88 -7.01 -13.37
C GLY A 160 16.33 -8.15 -12.53
N VAL A 161 15.43 -7.87 -11.58
CA VAL A 161 14.76 -8.87 -10.73
C VAL A 161 13.78 -9.70 -11.55
N ALA A 162 13.86 -11.01 -11.45
CA ALA A 162 12.95 -11.90 -12.17
C ALA A 162 11.59 -12.02 -11.47
N PRO A 163 10.49 -12.26 -12.22
CA PRO A 163 9.20 -12.58 -11.61
C PRO A 163 9.30 -13.82 -10.72
N GLY A 164 8.71 -13.72 -9.51
CA GLY A 164 8.77 -14.76 -8.48
C GLY A 164 10.04 -14.74 -7.63
N GLU A 165 11.00 -13.88 -7.93
CA GLU A 165 12.22 -13.73 -7.13
C GLU A 165 11.91 -13.06 -5.79
N THR A 166 12.51 -13.59 -4.73
CA THR A 166 12.47 -13.01 -3.39
C THR A 166 13.76 -12.26 -3.13
N LEU A 167 13.68 -11.02 -2.70
CA LEU A 167 14.85 -10.22 -2.42
C LEU A 167 15.36 -10.48 -1.00
N ASP A 168 16.63 -10.88 -0.86
CA ASP A 168 17.31 -11.08 0.42
C ASP A 168 17.71 -9.75 1.09
N ILE A 169 16.80 -8.78 1.05
CA ILE A 169 16.97 -7.45 1.65
C ILE A 169 15.72 -7.10 2.45
N VAL A 170 15.92 -6.52 3.61
CA VAL A 170 14.80 -6.06 4.44
C VAL A 170 14.45 -4.64 4.06
N VAL A 171 13.24 -4.45 3.54
CA VAL A 171 12.76 -3.16 3.04
C VAL A 171 11.71 -2.53 3.94
N GLN A 172 11.71 -1.21 4.01
CA GLN A 172 10.73 -0.41 4.73
C GLN A 172 9.59 0.01 3.81
N ARG A 173 9.90 0.29 2.54
CA ARG A 173 8.93 0.65 1.50
C ARG A 173 9.45 0.32 0.11
N VAL A 174 8.54 0.19 -0.84
CA VAL A 174 8.86 0.17 -2.27
C VAL A 174 8.41 1.50 -2.86
N MET A 175 9.35 2.20 -3.46
CA MET A 175 9.12 3.55 -3.98
C MET A 175 8.71 3.50 -5.45
N VAL A 176 7.97 4.52 -5.89
CA VAL A 176 7.66 4.72 -7.30
C VAL A 176 8.93 5.07 -8.08
N GLY A 177 9.75 5.95 -7.51
CA GLY A 177 10.95 6.46 -8.15
C GLY A 177 10.65 7.45 -9.28
N SER A 178 11.62 7.67 -10.15
CA SER A 178 11.49 8.58 -11.29
C SER A 178 12.08 7.99 -12.57
N ALA A 179 11.47 8.35 -13.70
CA ALA A 179 12.02 8.03 -15.01
C ALA A 179 13.36 8.75 -15.25
N ALA A 180 14.20 8.19 -16.13
CA ALA A 180 15.45 8.81 -16.51
C ALA A 180 15.23 10.22 -17.04
N THR A 181 16.03 11.16 -16.54
CA THR A 181 16.11 12.53 -17.07
C THR A 181 17.50 12.81 -17.61
N THR A 182 17.68 13.87 -18.37
CA THR A 182 19.01 14.23 -18.91
C THR A 182 20.02 14.38 -17.78
N GLY A 183 20.98 13.46 -17.72
CA GLY A 183 22.05 13.46 -16.71
C GLY A 183 21.77 12.64 -15.43
N ALA A 184 20.60 12.04 -15.28
CA ALA A 184 20.30 11.14 -14.16
C ALA A 184 19.73 9.80 -14.67
N PRO A 185 20.17 8.66 -14.13
CA PRO A 185 19.60 7.36 -14.48
C PRO A 185 18.16 7.22 -13.98
N SER A 186 17.40 6.31 -14.60
CA SER A 186 16.07 5.94 -14.09
C SER A 186 16.21 5.23 -12.75
N THR A 187 15.36 5.63 -11.79
CA THR A 187 15.12 4.90 -10.53
C THR A 187 13.71 4.33 -10.47
N LEU A 188 12.99 4.33 -11.60
CA LEU A 188 11.59 3.92 -11.67
C LEU A 188 11.43 2.44 -11.31
N THR A 189 10.53 2.15 -10.39
CA THR A 189 10.04 0.79 -10.15
C THR A 189 9.16 0.36 -11.32
N THR A 190 9.52 -0.74 -11.98
CA THR A 190 8.78 -1.32 -13.10
C THR A 190 8.06 -2.61 -12.73
N ALA A 191 8.30 -3.11 -11.52
CA ALA A 191 7.65 -4.31 -11.00
C ALA A 191 6.20 -4.05 -10.58
N GLU A 192 5.34 -5.03 -10.83
CA GLU A 192 3.95 -5.07 -10.37
C GLU A 192 3.72 -6.25 -9.42
N LYS A 193 2.56 -6.24 -8.74
CA LYS A 193 2.13 -7.36 -7.88
C LYS A 193 3.18 -7.78 -6.85
N ILE A 194 3.84 -6.80 -6.26
CA ILE A 194 4.84 -7.04 -5.23
C ILE A 194 4.14 -7.51 -3.95
N THR A 195 4.67 -8.57 -3.34
CA THR A 195 4.17 -9.11 -2.08
C THR A 195 5.22 -8.93 -0.99
N ALA A 196 4.83 -8.38 0.14
CA ALA A 196 5.66 -8.29 1.33
C ALA A 196 5.35 -9.44 2.30
N PHE A 197 6.39 -10.05 2.82
CA PHE A 197 6.33 -11.04 3.90
C PHE A 197 6.81 -10.36 5.19
N ILE A 198 5.93 -10.37 6.22
CA ILE A 198 6.10 -9.67 7.49
C ILE A 198 6.06 -10.64 8.66
#